data_70ef5659ed4f86eabede58bf81a2ef82
#
_entry.id   70ef5659ed4f86eabede58bf81a2ef82
#
_cell.length_a   1.000
_cell.length_b   1.000
_cell.length_c   1.000
_cell.angle_alpha   90.00
_cell.angle_beta   90.00
_cell.angle_gamma   90.00
#
_symmetry.space_group_name_H-M   'P 1'
#
loop_
_entity.id
_entity.type
_entity.pdbx_description
1 polymer ?
#
loop_
_entity_poly.entity_id
_entity_poly.type
_entity_poly.pdbx_seq_one_letter_code
_entity_poly.pdbx_strand_id
1 'polypeptide(L)'
;MGNAKVGLVFNPLSGRIRKHEGTIKGVLEKIPGVILREAKTGLEFKETVDEFLDTKVDLLVIAAGDGTVQGILSYLFTEYDHIDWPILAIIPGGTTNMTALDLVKYDDPEDSARRLSQYISTKPLPVLLKKNVLCIEQAGVNKVYGMFFAVGIIARAVIFSRSGIKKVGITGEIYSGLIMAVYFVGLLLRRCTGAWAPANMTAVKLAGKTFNGPYQFLFVSALNRLLFNTRPYWGQEKEPLHVTFVEKRKKALRKYIGSIWVLISGKYAALKEIDGYHSYNSSVIELAIDDDYIVDGEFYHAASQNGPLKISAAGPVTFLTW
;
A
#
# COMPACT_ATOMS: atom_id res chain seq x y z
N MET A 1 -7.21 -11.87 26.15
CA MET A 1 -7.93 -10.59 25.87
C MET A 1 -9.32 -10.52 26.55
N GLY A 2 -9.46 -10.89 27.80
CA GLY A 2 -10.75 -11.16 28.47
C GLY A 2 -11.78 -10.04 28.56
N ASN A 3 -11.38 -8.77 28.55
CA ASN A 3 -12.23 -7.59 28.54
C ASN A 3 -11.62 -6.51 27.64
N ALA A 4 -10.94 -6.90 26.55
CA ALA A 4 -10.35 -5.95 25.64
C ALA A 4 -11.45 -5.07 25.02
N LYS A 5 -11.27 -3.76 25.07
CA LYS A 5 -12.15 -2.81 24.37
C LYS A 5 -11.76 -2.81 22.90
N VAL A 6 -12.73 -3.10 22.04
CA VAL A 6 -12.51 -3.18 20.58
C VAL A 6 -13.23 -2.00 19.92
N GLY A 7 -12.47 -1.08 19.35
CA GLY A 7 -12.97 -0.05 18.46
C GLY A 7 -12.99 -0.54 17.02
N LEU A 8 -14.07 -0.34 16.31
CA LEU A 8 -14.22 -0.77 14.93
C LEU A 8 -14.69 0.38 14.04
N VAL A 9 -13.82 0.80 13.14
CA VAL A 9 -14.12 1.73 12.05
C VAL A 9 -14.64 0.93 10.87
N PHE A 10 -15.87 1.18 10.47
CA PHE A 10 -16.54 0.47 9.38
C PHE A 10 -16.83 1.44 8.23
N ASN A 11 -16.23 1.20 7.05
CA ASN A 11 -16.49 1.99 5.86
C ASN A 11 -17.45 1.25 4.90
N PRO A 12 -18.75 1.56 4.93
CA PRO A 12 -19.74 0.93 4.08
C PRO A 12 -19.56 1.25 2.58
N LEU A 13 -18.80 2.31 2.24
CA LEU A 13 -18.53 2.69 0.86
C LEU A 13 -17.39 1.88 0.23
N SER A 14 -16.65 1.11 1.02
CA SER A 14 -15.55 0.26 0.52
C SER A 14 -16.08 -0.81 -0.43
N GLY A 15 -15.40 -0.99 -1.57
CA GLY A 15 -15.95 -1.68 -2.73
C GLY A 15 -16.44 -3.12 -2.49
N ARG A 16 -15.74 -3.93 -1.66
CA ARG A 16 -16.16 -5.29 -1.32
C ARG A 16 -17.11 -5.31 -0.13
N ILE A 17 -16.91 -4.45 0.87
CA ILE A 17 -17.82 -4.36 2.02
C ILE A 17 -19.23 -4.00 1.58
N ARG A 18 -19.39 -3.02 0.69
CA ARG A 18 -20.69 -2.57 0.19
C ARG A 18 -21.57 -3.68 -0.36
N LYS A 19 -20.96 -4.74 -0.91
CA LYS A 19 -21.70 -5.88 -1.50
C LYS A 19 -22.33 -6.79 -0.43
N HIS A 20 -21.75 -6.84 0.75
CA HIS A 20 -22.09 -7.75 1.83
C HIS A 20 -22.18 -7.02 3.18
N GLU A 21 -22.54 -5.72 3.14
CA GLU A 21 -22.52 -4.80 4.29
C GLU A 21 -23.23 -5.36 5.51
N GLY A 22 -24.50 -5.79 5.36
CA GLY A 22 -25.32 -6.28 6.45
C GLY A 22 -24.77 -7.57 7.08
N THR A 23 -24.22 -8.47 6.27
CA THR A 23 -23.61 -9.72 6.77
C THR A 23 -22.36 -9.44 7.56
N ILE A 24 -21.45 -8.62 7.00
CA ILE A 24 -20.18 -8.29 7.63
C ILE A 24 -20.42 -7.53 8.93
N LYS A 25 -21.26 -6.49 8.88
CA LYS A 25 -21.63 -5.70 10.05
C LYS A 25 -22.24 -6.56 11.14
N GLY A 26 -23.22 -7.41 10.81
CA GLY A 26 -23.88 -8.30 11.77
C GLY A 26 -22.95 -9.35 12.41
N VAL A 27 -21.85 -9.73 11.74
CA VAL A 27 -20.80 -10.58 12.32
C VAL A 27 -19.94 -9.77 13.29
N LEU A 28 -19.55 -8.56 12.90
CA LEU A 28 -18.64 -7.71 13.68
C LEU A 28 -19.30 -7.15 14.95
N GLU A 29 -20.58 -6.82 14.89
CA GLU A 29 -21.38 -6.38 16.06
C GLU A 29 -21.49 -7.44 17.16
N LYS A 30 -21.29 -8.71 16.83
CA LYS A 30 -21.29 -9.82 17.82
C LYS A 30 -19.97 -9.98 18.57
N ILE A 31 -18.93 -9.21 18.22
CA ILE A 31 -17.65 -9.25 18.94
C ILE A 31 -17.87 -8.68 20.35
N PRO A 32 -17.51 -9.42 21.41
CA PRO A 32 -17.68 -8.93 22.78
C PRO A 32 -16.92 -7.64 23.03
N GLY A 33 -17.60 -6.63 23.57
CA GLY A 33 -17.00 -5.33 23.89
C GLY A 33 -16.67 -4.44 22.68
N VAL A 34 -17.20 -4.75 21.49
CA VAL A 34 -17.01 -3.92 20.31
C VAL A 34 -17.81 -2.61 20.38
N ILE A 35 -17.15 -1.54 20.00
CA ILE A 35 -17.77 -0.24 19.72
C ILE A 35 -17.63 -0.01 18.21
N LEU A 36 -18.71 -0.26 17.46
CA LEU A 36 -18.71 -0.08 16.01
C LEU A 36 -19.13 1.34 15.66
N ARG A 37 -18.37 1.99 14.78
CA ARG A 37 -18.71 3.30 14.17
C ARG A 37 -18.61 3.18 12.65
N GLU A 38 -19.67 3.60 11.97
CA GLU A 38 -19.62 3.82 10.53
C GLU A 38 -18.99 5.17 10.24
N ALA A 39 -18.06 5.19 9.30
CA ALA A 39 -17.44 6.40 8.80
C ALA A 39 -17.31 6.33 7.27
N LYS A 40 -17.68 7.42 6.59
CA LYS A 40 -17.76 7.51 5.12
C LYS A 40 -16.82 8.56 4.54
N THR A 41 -16.46 9.53 5.37
CA THR A 41 -15.64 10.69 4.99
C THR A 41 -14.35 10.74 5.79
N GLY A 42 -13.34 11.46 5.27
CA GLY A 42 -12.08 11.64 5.98
C GLY A 42 -12.23 12.28 7.36
N LEU A 43 -13.21 13.19 7.51
CA LEU A 43 -13.50 13.82 8.80
C LEU A 43 -14.09 12.81 9.79
N GLU A 44 -15.11 12.05 9.37
CA GLU A 44 -15.72 11.02 10.21
C GLU A 44 -14.71 9.95 10.66
N PHE A 45 -13.74 9.58 9.80
CA PHE A 45 -12.66 8.68 10.20
C PHE A 45 -11.79 9.25 11.32
N LYS A 46 -11.45 10.55 11.24
CA LYS A 46 -10.66 11.23 12.27
C LYS A 46 -11.41 11.27 13.60
N GLU A 47 -12.63 11.76 13.58
CA GLU A 47 -13.50 11.84 14.77
C GLU A 47 -13.70 10.47 15.42
N THR A 48 -13.85 9.42 14.63
CA THR A 48 -13.97 8.04 15.14
C THR A 48 -12.68 7.54 15.77
N VAL A 49 -11.54 7.85 15.18
CA VAL A 49 -10.24 7.48 15.72
C VAL A 49 -10.00 8.21 17.04
N ASP A 50 -10.33 9.51 17.12
CA ASP A 50 -10.22 10.32 18.34
C ASP A 50 -11.07 9.72 19.47
N GLU A 51 -12.36 9.40 19.19
CA GLU A 51 -13.24 8.73 20.14
C GLU A 51 -12.62 7.43 20.69
N PHE A 52 -12.02 6.64 19.81
CA PHE A 52 -11.44 5.35 20.20
C PHE A 52 -10.14 5.50 21.01
N LEU A 53 -9.32 6.49 20.70
CA LEU A 53 -8.11 6.80 21.48
C LEU A 53 -8.48 7.37 22.87
N ASP A 54 -9.45 8.28 22.94
CA ASP A 54 -9.95 8.84 24.20
C ASP A 54 -10.56 7.76 25.10
N THR A 55 -11.29 6.82 24.52
CA THR A 55 -11.87 5.69 25.25
C THR A 55 -10.87 4.57 25.53
N LYS A 56 -9.62 4.72 25.07
CA LYS A 56 -8.52 3.78 25.25
C LYS A 56 -8.90 2.37 24.84
N VAL A 57 -9.27 2.20 23.55
CA VAL A 57 -9.48 0.87 23.00
C VAL A 57 -8.15 0.11 22.93
N ASP A 58 -8.17 -1.18 23.23
CA ASP A 58 -6.99 -2.05 23.16
C ASP A 58 -6.70 -2.50 21.72
N LEU A 59 -7.77 -2.61 20.91
CA LEU A 59 -7.73 -3.05 19.51
C LEU A 59 -8.55 -2.12 18.66
N LEU A 60 -7.94 -1.55 17.63
CA LEU A 60 -8.60 -0.76 16.58
C LEU A 60 -8.72 -1.60 15.30
N VAL A 61 -9.93 -2.02 14.98
CA VAL A 61 -10.24 -2.76 13.76
C VAL A 61 -10.64 -1.78 12.67
N ILE A 62 -10.03 -1.89 11.51
CA ILE A 62 -10.32 -1.05 10.34
C ILE A 62 -10.91 -1.96 9.25
N ALA A 63 -12.23 -1.91 9.08
CA ALA A 63 -12.93 -2.62 8.02
C ALA A 63 -13.11 -1.67 6.82
N ALA A 64 -12.12 -1.65 5.92
CA ALA A 64 -12.07 -0.68 4.83
C ALA A 64 -11.09 -1.10 3.71
N GLY A 65 -10.97 -0.26 2.67
CA GLY A 65 -9.95 -0.40 1.63
C GLY A 65 -8.64 0.30 1.99
N ASP A 66 -7.59 0.06 1.19
CA ASP A 66 -6.22 0.58 1.41
C ASP A 66 -6.17 2.11 1.59
N GLY A 67 -6.96 2.89 0.83
CA GLY A 67 -7.00 4.35 0.96
C GLY A 67 -7.52 4.83 2.33
N THR A 68 -8.52 4.14 2.91
CA THR A 68 -8.99 4.46 4.27
C THR A 68 -7.95 4.07 5.32
N VAL A 69 -7.31 2.90 5.16
CA VAL A 69 -6.21 2.46 6.04
C VAL A 69 -5.07 3.47 5.99
N GLN A 70 -4.67 3.92 4.80
CA GLN A 70 -3.65 4.94 4.58
C GLN A 70 -4.01 6.28 5.25
N GLY A 71 -5.27 6.72 5.11
CA GLY A 71 -5.75 7.94 5.75
C GLY A 71 -5.71 7.89 7.27
N ILE A 72 -6.13 6.77 7.87
CA ILE A 72 -6.07 6.54 9.32
C ILE A 72 -4.61 6.47 9.81
N LEU A 73 -3.73 5.75 9.11
CA LEU A 73 -2.31 5.71 9.46
C LEU A 73 -1.67 7.11 9.39
N SER A 74 -1.95 7.87 8.32
CA SER A 74 -1.45 9.24 8.20
C SER A 74 -1.94 10.13 9.34
N TYR A 75 -3.20 10.01 9.73
CA TYR A 75 -3.77 10.75 10.83
C TYR A 75 -3.11 10.40 12.17
N LEU A 76 -3.01 9.12 12.47
CA LEU A 76 -2.35 8.62 13.67
C LEU A 76 -0.90 9.14 13.79
N PHE A 77 -0.10 9.02 12.73
CA PHE A 77 1.29 9.48 12.73
C PHE A 77 1.46 11.00 12.80
N THR A 78 0.44 11.77 12.41
CA THR A 78 0.51 13.24 12.41
C THR A 78 0.07 13.82 13.74
N GLU A 79 -0.96 13.24 14.37
CA GLU A 79 -1.63 13.84 15.53
C GLU A 79 -1.28 13.16 16.86
N TYR A 80 -0.77 11.93 16.85
CA TYR A 80 -0.59 11.15 18.05
C TYR A 80 0.79 10.52 18.17
N ASP A 81 1.31 10.45 19.41
CA ASP A 81 2.48 9.66 19.72
C ASP A 81 2.16 8.17 19.60
N HIS A 82 2.92 7.42 18.80
CA HIS A 82 2.65 6.01 18.51
C HIS A 82 2.88 5.05 19.72
N ILE A 83 3.35 5.57 20.85
CA ILE A 83 3.49 4.79 22.11
C ILE A 83 2.12 4.42 22.68
N ASP A 84 1.11 5.26 22.47
CA ASP A 84 -0.25 5.09 23.03
C ASP A 84 -1.26 4.49 22.05
N TRP A 85 -0.79 4.02 20.89
CA TRP A 85 -1.69 3.47 19.90
C TRP A 85 -2.23 2.09 20.28
N PRO A 86 -3.51 1.80 19.98
CA PRO A 86 -4.04 0.47 20.08
C PRO A 86 -3.34 -0.47 19.08
N ILE A 87 -3.46 -1.77 19.32
CA ILE A 87 -3.11 -2.75 18.29
C ILE A 87 -4.06 -2.55 17.11
N LEU A 88 -3.54 -2.54 15.87
CA LEU A 88 -4.38 -2.40 14.67
C LEU A 88 -4.73 -3.76 14.09
N ALA A 89 -5.95 -3.88 13.55
CA ALA A 89 -6.38 -5.04 12.76
C ALA A 89 -7.09 -4.56 11.50
N ILE A 90 -6.85 -5.20 10.35
CA ILE A 90 -7.41 -4.75 9.07
C ILE A 90 -8.28 -5.86 8.47
N ILE A 91 -9.55 -5.53 8.19
CA ILE A 91 -10.46 -6.37 7.41
C ILE A 91 -10.45 -5.86 5.96
N PRO A 92 -10.13 -6.73 4.97
CA PRO A 92 -9.97 -6.36 3.58
C PRO A 92 -11.29 -5.91 2.94
N GLY A 93 -11.54 -4.60 2.83
CA GLY A 93 -12.79 -4.04 2.29
C GLY A 93 -12.66 -3.45 0.90
N GLY A 94 -11.45 -3.21 0.42
CA GLY A 94 -11.16 -2.55 -0.84
C GLY A 94 -11.12 -3.50 -2.04
N THR A 95 -10.66 -2.97 -3.17
CA THR A 95 -10.49 -3.74 -4.42
C THR A 95 -9.16 -4.49 -4.46
N THR A 96 -8.10 -3.89 -3.97
CA THR A 96 -6.72 -4.40 -4.00
C THR A 96 -6.29 -5.02 -2.68
N ASN A 97 -6.59 -4.39 -1.56
CA ASN A 97 -6.31 -4.86 -0.18
C ASN A 97 -4.86 -5.30 0.05
N MET A 98 -3.88 -4.61 -0.55
CA MET A 98 -2.46 -5.02 -0.46
C MET A 98 -1.98 -5.09 0.99
N THR A 99 -2.33 -4.11 1.80
CA THR A 99 -1.94 -4.05 3.22
C THR A 99 -2.57 -5.20 4.01
N ALA A 100 -3.87 -5.42 3.83
CA ALA A 100 -4.56 -6.51 4.52
C ALA A 100 -4.01 -7.88 4.12
N LEU A 101 -3.76 -8.12 2.82
CA LEU A 101 -3.25 -9.40 2.30
C LEU A 101 -1.82 -9.73 2.78
N ASP A 102 -1.01 -8.72 3.10
CA ASP A 102 0.31 -8.96 3.68
C ASP A 102 0.24 -9.31 5.19
N LEU A 103 -0.81 -8.86 5.88
CA LEU A 103 -1.02 -9.06 7.31
C LEU A 103 -1.83 -10.32 7.60
N VAL A 104 -2.90 -10.56 6.84
CA VAL A 104 -3.82 -11.69 7.02
C VAL A 104 -3.89 -12.55 5.77
N LYS A 105 -4.15 -13.85 5.94
CA LYS A 105 -4.20 -14.80 4.83
C LYS A 105 -5.50 -14.77 4.03
N TYR A 106 -6.50 -14.01 4.47
CA TYR A 106 -7.86 -14.04 3.96
C TYR A 106 -8.17 -12.76 3.20
N ASP A 107 -8.56 -12.89 1.93
CA ASP A 107 -8.93 -11.76 1.07
C ASP A 107 -10.44 -11.45 1.13
N ASP A 108 -11.28 -12.43 1.44
CA ASP A 108 -12.71 -12.22 1.54
C ASP A 108 -13.07 -11.48 2.85
N PRO A 109 -13.77 -10.33 2.79
CA PRO A 109 -14.07 -9.53 3.97
C PRO A 109 -15.02 -10.22 4.95
N GLU A 110 -15.95 -11.06 4.48
CA GLU A 110 -16.89 -11.78 5.33
C GLU A 110 -16.18 -12.91 6.09
N ASP A 111 -15.36 -13.72 5.39
CA ASP A 111 -14.55 -14.75 6.03
C ASP A 111 -13.56 -14.16 7.02
N SER A 112 -12.90 -13.06 6.66
CA SER A 112 -11.99 -12.32 7.54
C SER A 112 -12.70 -11.81 8.80
N ALA A 113 -13.90 -11.24 8.67
CA ALA A 113 -14.69 -10.76 9.79
C ALA A 113 -15.13 -11.91 10.73
N ARG A 114 -15.57 -13.04 10.18
CA ARG A 114 -15.96 -14.23 10.96
C ARG A 114 -14.78 -14.79 11.77
N ARG A 115 -13.61 -14.89 11.13
CA ARG A 115 -12.40 -15.39 11.79
C ARG A 115 -11.89 -14.44 12.87
N LEU A 116 -11.91 -13.13 12.62
CA LEU A 116 -11.56 -12.14 13.65
C LEU A 116 -12.52 -12.24 14.85
N SER A 117 -13.84 -12.32 14.60
CA SER A 117 -14.85 -12.48 15.66
C SER A 117 -14.61 -13.76 16.46
N GLN A 118 -14.36 -14.88 15.80
CA GLN A 118 -14.02 -16.15 16.46
C GLN A 118 -12.72 -16.04 17.26
N TYR A 119 -11.70 -15.43 16.67
CA TYR A 119 -10.40 -15.23 17.30
C TYR A 119 -10.52 -14.45 18.62
N ILE A 120 -11.23 -13.32 18.62
CA ILE A 120 -11.44 -12.50 19.82
C ILE A 120 -12.26 -13.27 20.86
N SER A 121 -13.29 -14.00 20.45
CA SER A 121 -14.17 -14.77 21.34
C SER A 121 -13.47 -15.95 22.01
N THR A 122 -12.58 -16.64 21.31
CA THR A 122 -11.85 -17.81 21.85
C THR A 122 -10.62 -17.43 22.68
N LYS A 123 -10.22 -16.16 22.65
CA LYS A 123 -9.09 -15.60 23.42
C LYS A 123 -7.77 -16.37 23.27
N PRO A 124 -7.34 -16.77 22.07
CA PRO A 124 -6.00 -17.29 21.89
C PRO A 124 -4.96 -16.24 22.22
N LEU A 125 -3.69 -16.64 22.38
CA LEU A 125 -2.60 -15.70 22.49
C LEU A 125 -2.52 -14.86 21.20
N PRO A 126 -2.42 -13.51 21.30
CA PRO A 126 -2.42 -12.67 20.12
C PRO A 126 -1.15 -12.91 19.28
N VAL A 127 -1.34 -13.13 18.00
CA VAL A 127 -0.24 -13.14 17.03
C VAL A 127 -0.05 -11.70 16.56
N LEU A 128 1.01 -11.07 17.05
CA LEU A 128 1.33 -9.68 16.75
C LEU A 128 2.45 -9.59 15.72
N LEU A 129 2.26 -8.74 14.73
CA LEU A 129 3.26 -8.43 13.71
C LEU A 129 3.60 -6.94 13.77
N LYS A 130 4.89 -6.63 13.97
CA LYS A 130 5.39 -5.26 13.88
C LYS A 130 5.82 -4.97 12.46
N LYS A 131 5.28 -3.90 11.88
CA LYS A 131 5.60 -3.44 10.52
C LYS A 131 5.95 -1.97 10.51
N ASN A 132 7.00 -1.64 9.77
CA ASN A 132 7.29 -0.26 9.43
C ASN A 132 6.27 0.25 8.39
N VAL A 133 6.12 1.56 8.35
CA VAL A 133 5.26 2.31 7.44
C VAL A 133 6.16 3.28 6.68
N LEU A 134 5.81 3.61 5.45
CA LEU A 134 6.47 4.67 4.70
C LEU A 134 6.06 6.02 5.27
N CYS A 135 7.02 6.90 5.56
CA CYS A 135 6.83 8.33 5.75
C CYS A 135 7.35 9.04 4.51
N ILE A 136 6.47 9.68 3.76
CA ILE A 136 6.79 10.45 2.55
C ILE A 136 6.72 11.92 2.90
N GLU A 137 7.81 12.66 2.70
CA GLU A 137 7.92 14.07 3.03
C GLU A 137 8.61 14.87 1.91
N GLN A 138 8.12 16.08 1.67
CA GLN A 138 8.76 17.08 0.82
C GLN A 138 8.54 18.45 1.45
N ALA A 139 9.47 19.37 1.30
CA ALA A 139 9.34 20.70 1.90
C ALA A 139 8.07 21.42 1.43
N GLY A 140 7.36 22.03 2.37
CA GLY A 140 6.11 22.78 2.09
C GLY A 140 4.88 21.90 1.84
N VAL A 141 4.96 20.58 2.01
CA VAL A 141 3.85 19.64 1.84
C VAL A 141 3.64 18.81 3.10
N ASN A 142 2.40 18.53 3.44
CA ASN A 142 2.09 17.65 4.57
C ASN A 142 2.68 16.25 4.37
N LYS A 143 3.18 15.65 5.44
CA LYS A 143 3.67 14.28 5.42
C LYS A 143 2.52 13.32 5.09
N VAL A 144 2.85 12.30 4.33
CA VAL A 144 1.95 11.21 3.97
C VAL A 144 2.52 9.89 4.47
N TYR A 145 1.68 9.07 5.06
CA TYR A 145 2.09 7.76 5.54
C TYR A 145 1.33 6.66 4.80
N GLY A 146 1.97 5.54 4.53
CA GLY A 146 1.36 4.43 3.81
C GLY A 146 2.28 3.21 3.76
N MET A 147 1.86 2.18 3.04
CA MET A 147 2.57 0.91 2.95
C MET A 147 3.25 0.69 1.59
N PHE A 148 2.77 1.38 0.55
CA PHE A 148 3.26 1.25 -0.82
C PHE A 148 3.28 2.59 -1.54
N PHE A 149 4.44 2.95 -2.08
CA PHE A 149 4.68 4.13 -2.91
C PHE A 149 5.08 3.70 -4.32
N ALA A 150 4.59 4.38 -5.35
CA ALA A 150 5.08 4.17 -6.71
C ALA A 150 4.99 5.43 -7.57
N VAL A 151 5.92 5.51 -8.55
CA VAL A 151 6.02 6.59 -9.54
C VAL A 151 6.26 6.03 -10.94
N GLY A 152 6.05 6.85 -11.96
CA GLY A 152 6.22 6.48 -13.37
C GLY A 152 5.09 5.62 -13.89
N ILE A 153 5.41 4.61 -14.70
CA ILE A 153 4.40 3.76 -15.35
C ILE A 153 3.41 3.14 -14.36
N ILE A 154 3.85 2.75 -13.16
CA ILE A 154 2.96 2.15 -12.17
C ILE A 154 1.91 3.16 -11.71
N ALA A 155 2.32 4.38 -11.35
CA ALA A 155 1.39 5.44 -10.96
C ALA A 155 0.40 5.77 -12.10
N ARG A 156 0.91 5.92 -13.33
CA ARG A 156 0.09 6.19 -14.52
C ARG A 156 -0.89 5.07 -14.82
N ALA A 157 -0.52 3.79 -14.59
CA ALA A 157 -1.43 2.66 -14.74
C ALA A 157 -2.62 2.76 -13.79
N VAL A 158 -2.38 3.16 -12.55
CA VAL A 158 -3.45 3.37 -11.56
C VAL A 158 -4.34 4.56 -11.93
N ILE A 159 -3.75 5.68 -12.39
CA ILE A 159 -4.49 6.85 -12.90
C ILE A 159 -5.41 6.44 -14.06
N PHE A 160 -4.87 5.74 -15.05
CA PHE A 160 -5.62 5.25 -16.21
C PHE A 160 -6.77 4.33 -15.79
N SER A 161 -6.54 3.47 -14.79
CA SER A 161 -7.56 2.57 -14.27
C SER A 161 -8.76 3.30 -13.68
N ARG A 162 -8.51 4.39 -12.98
CA ARG A 162 -9.59 5.18 -12.37
C ARG A 162 -10.36 6.03 -13.39
N SER A 163 -9.71 6.51 -14.44
CA SER A 163 -10.31 7.43 -15.44
C SER A 163 -11.09 6.72 -16.55
N GLY A 164 -10.67 5.53 -16.98
CA GLY A 164 -11.13 4.93 -18.23
C GLY A 164 -12.10 3.76 -18.11
N ILE A 165 -11.98 2.93 -17.10
CA ILE A 165 -12.60 1.59 -17.12
C ILE A 165 -13.68 1.38 -16.06
N LYS A 166 -13.95 2.36 -15.20
CA LYS A 166 -15.09 2.29 -14.25
C LYS A 166 -16.44 1.97 -14.91
N LYS A 167 -16.53 2.16 -16.22
CA LYS A 167 -17.75 1.90 -17.02
C LYS A 167 -17.98 0.41 -17.35
N VAL A 168 -17.00 -0.47 -17.17
CA VAL A 168 -17.07 -1.86 -17.67
C VAL A 168 -17.51 -2.88 -16.61
N GLY A 169 -17.68 -2.47 -15.34
CA GLY A 169 -18.21 -3.35 -14.29
C GLY A 169 -17.28 -4.48 -13.81
N ILE A 170 -16.05 -4.56 -14.34
CA ILE A 170 -15.05 -5.54 -13.92
C ILE A 170 -14.34 -4.99 -12.66
N THR A 171 -14.28 -5.78 -11.59
CA THR A 171 -13.68 -5.40 -10.31
C THR A 171 -12.71 -6.48 -9.81
N GLY A 172 -11.82 -6.12 -8.89
CA GLY A 172 -10.91 -7.05 -8.23
C GLY A 172 -9.61 -7.31 -8.98
N GLU A 173 -8.97 -8.45 -8.71
CA GLU A 173 -7.67 -8.82 -9.26
C GLU A 173 -7.68 -8.95 -10.79
N ILE A 174 -8.79 -9.45 -11.38
CA ILE A 174 -8.96 -9.56 -12.85
C ILE A 174 -8.84 -8.19 -13.50
N TYR A 175 -9.40 -7.16 -12.89
CA TYR A 175 -9.31 -5.79 -13.36
C TYR A 175 -7.86 -5.26 -13.31
N SER A 176 -7.17 -5.49 -12.20
CA SER A 176 -5.75 -5.12 -12.07
C SER A 176 -4.88 -5.86 -13.08
N GLY A 177 -5.16 -7.13 -13.35
CA GLY A 177 -4.51 -7.94 -14.36
C GLY A 177 -4.74 -7.40 -15.78
N LEU A 178 -5.96 -6.98 -16.10
CA LEU A 178 -6.28 -6.40 -17.41
C LEU A 178 -5.53 -5.09 -17.65
N ILE A 179 -5.46 -4.23 -16.64
CA ILE A 179 -4.69 -2.98 -16.72
C ILE A 179 -3.22 -3.26 -16.91
N MET A 180 -2.64 -4.18 -16.14
CA MET A 180 -1.26 -4.60 -16.33
C MET A 180 -1.02 -5.11 -17.74
N ALA A 181 -1.95 -5.89 -18.30
CA ALA A 181 -1.85 -6.39 -19.68
C ALA A 181 -1.88 -5.26 -20.71
N VAL A 182 -2.77 -4.25 -20.55
CA VAL A 182 -2.84 -3.08 -21.44
C VAL A 182 -1.54 -2.27 -21.40
N TYR A 183 -1.00 -2.05 -20.19
CA TYR A 183 0.29 -1.36 -20.03
C TYR A 183 1.44 -2.17 -20.60
N PHE A 184 1.41 -3.47 -20.41
CA PHE A 184 2.38 -4.38 -21.01
C PHE A 184 2.37 -4.30 -22.56
N VAL A 185 1.20 -4.35 -23.18
CA VAL A 185 1.06 -4.18 -24.62
C VAL A 185 1.56 -2.80 -25.08
N GLY A 186 1.26 -1.73 -24.33
CA GLY A 186 1.77 -0.40 -24.63
C GLY A 186 3.30 -0.30 -24.57
N LEU A 187 3.92 -0.96 -23.59
CA LEU A 187 5.38 -1.11 -23.53
C LEU A 187 5.93 -1.89 -24.72
N LEU A 188 5.28 -2.97 -25.11
CA LEU A 188 5.63 -3.75 -26.31
C LEU A 188 5.61 -2.90 -27.57
N LEU A 189 4.61 -2.03 -27.71
CA LEU A 189 4.47 -1.10 -28.83
C LEU A 189 5.44 0.11 -28.72
N ARG A 190 6.36 0.09 -27.76
CA ARG A 190 7.35 1.17 -27.50
C ARG A 190 6.72 2.55 -27.34
N ARG A 191 5.52 2.63 -26.82
CA ARG A 191 4.90 3.90 -26.50
C ARG A 191 5.66 4.54 -25.32
N CYS A 192 6.11 5.78 -25.49
CA CYS A 192 6.88 6.53 -24.46
C CYS A 192 6.26 7.89 -24.18
N THR A 193 4.99 8.08 -24.51
CA THR A 193 4.26 9.35 -24.34
C THR A 193 2.96 9.12 -23.59
N GLY A 194 2.42 10.15 -22.98
CA GLY A 194 1.16 10.07 -22.21
C GLY A 194 1.25 9.04 -21.08
N ALA A 195 0.29 8.11 -21.04
CA ALA A 195 0.20 7.09 -20.01
C ALA A 195 1.40 6.12 -19.92
N TRP A 196 2.25 6.06 -20.94
CA TRP A 196 3.49 5.24 -20.97
C TRP A 196 4.77 6.06 -20.84
N ALA A 197 4.67 7.36 -20.56
CA ALA A 197 5.85 8.17 -20.32
C ALA A 197 6.64 7.64 -19.10
N PRO A 198 7.98 7.68 -19.14
CA PRO A 198 8.80 7.35 -17.98
C PRO A 198 8.54 8.33 -16.83
N ALA A 199 9.01 7.99 -15.64
CA ALA A 199 9.01 8.91 -14.52
C ALA A 199 9.86 10.17 -14.84
N ASN A 200 9.34 11.35 -14.52
CA ASN A 200 10.11 12.58 -14.52
C ASN A 200 10.93 12.66 -13.23
N MET A 201 11.93 11.80 -13.14
CA MET A 201 12.81 11.62 -11.99
C MET A 201 14.25 11.54 -12.49
N THR A 202 15.13 12.34 -11.91
CA THR A 202 16.51 12.49 -12.37
C THR A 202 17.53 11.76 -11.50
N ALA A 203 17.26 11.58 -10.23
CA ALA A 203 18.16 10.85 -9.33
C ALA A 203 17.41 10.08 -8.24
N VAL A 204 18.01 8.97 -7.83
CA VAL A 204 17.64 8.16 -6.67
C VAL A 204 18.85 8.04 -5.78
N LYS A 205 18.73 8.43 -4.49
CA LYS A 205 19.76 8.24 -3.48
C LYS A 205 19.27 7.25 -2.43
N LEU A 206 20.02 6.22 -2.19
CA LEU A 206 19.77 5.25 -1.13
C LEU A 206 21.04 4.48 -0.76
N ALA A 207 21.17 4.05 0.49
CA ALA A 207 22.29 3.24 0.98
C ALA A 207 23.69 3.83 0.61
N GLY A 208 23.83 5.17 0.67
CA GLY A 208 25.08 5.88 0.32
C GLY A 208 25.41 5.92 -1.17
N LYS A 209 24.55 5.36 -2.04
CA LYS A 209 24.71 5.39 -3.50
C LYS A 209 23.77 6.43 -4.13
N THR A 210 24.21 7.00 -5.26
CA THR A 210 23.38 7.88 -6.10
C THR A 210 23.29 7.25 -7.48
N PHE A 211 22.08 7.06 -7.94
CA PHE A 211 21.77 6.58 -9.29
C PHE A 211 21.20 7.76 -10.08
N ASN A 212 21.74 8.03 -11.26
CA ASN A 212 21.31 9.10 -12.13
C ASN A 212 20.78 8.53 -13.44
N GLY A 213 19.66 9.02 -13.90
CA GLY A 213 19.14 8.59 -15.20
C GLY A 213 17.65 8.80 -15.35
N PRO A 214 17.11 8.57 -16.54
CA PRO A 214 15.68 8.45 -16.71
C PRO A 214 15.24 7.06 -16.21
N TYR A 215 14.15 7.04 -15.45
CA TYR A 215 13.59 5.82 -14.88
C TYR A 215 12.24 5.49 -15.51
N GLN A 216 11.99 4.21 -15.75
CA GLN A 216 10.69 3.74 -16.23
C GLN A 216 9.66 3.76 -15.10
N PHE A 217 10.07 3.28 -13.94
CA PHE A 217 9.31 3.31 -12.70
C PHE A 217 10.24 3.12 -11.49
N LEU A 218 9.72 3.51 -10.34
CA LEU A 218 10.25 3.16 -9.03
C LEU A 218 9.07 2.86 -8.12
N PHE A 219 9.24 1.90 -7.24
CA PHE A 219 8.35 1.72 -6.10
C PHE A 219 9.12 1.42 -4.81
N VAL A 220 8.53 1.82 -3.70
CA VAL A 220 9.00 1.56 -2.34
C VAL A 220 7.87 0.90 -1.57
N SER A 221 8.18 -0.12 -0.79
CA SER A 221 7.17 -0.85 -0.03
C SER A 221 7.66 -1.29 1.33
N ALA A 222 6.80 -1.19 2.32
CA ALA A 222 6.96 -1.82 3.64
C ALA A 222 6.32 -3.22 3.69
N LEU A 223 5.60 -3.63 2.62
CA LEU A 223 4.94 -4.92 2.50
C LEU A 223 5.90 -5.99 1.99
N ASN A 224 5.81 -7.20 2.54
CA ASN A 224 6.58 -8.35 2.07
C ASN A 224 6.01 -8.94 0.77
N ARG A 225 4.73 -8.65 0.47
CA ARG A 225 4.02 -9.15 -0.71
C ARG A 225 3.21 -8.03 -1.35
N LEU A 226 3.14 -8.04 -2.66
CA LEU A 226 2.29 -7.16 -3.45
C LEU A 226 1.15 -7.95 -4.09
N LEU A 227 0.45 -7.33 -5.03
CA LEU A 227 -0.63 -7.96 -5.82
C LEU A 227 -0.19 -9.33 -6.37
N PHE A 228 -1.14 -10.26 -6.48
CA PHE A 228 -0.93 -11.64 -6.94
C PHE A 228 0.13 -12.40 -6.13
N ASN A 229 0.28 -12.06 -4.84
CA ASN A 229 1.28 -12.65 -3.95
C ASN A 229 2.72 -12.55 -4.47
N THR A 230 3.01 -11.55 -5.31
CA THR A 230 4.35 -11.33 -5.86
C THR A 230 5.27 -10.67 -4.83
N ARG A 231 6.57 -10.93 -4.96
CA ARG A 231 7.62 -10.33 -4.13
C ARG A 231 8.72 -9.77 -5.04
N PRO A 232 8.49 -8.65 -5.73
CA PRO A 232 9.42 -8.12 -6.72
C PRO A 232 10.61 -7.41 -6.05
N TYR A 233 11.23 -8.07 -5.08
CA TYR A 233 12.33 -7.59 -4.27
C TYR A 233 13.46 -8.63 -4.25
N TRP A 234 14.70 -8.18 -4.44
CA TRP A 234 15.91 -9.02 -4.35
C TRP A 234 17.07 -8.30 -3.67
N GLY A 235 16.84 -7.16 -3.02
CA GLY A 235 17.78 -6.49 -2.11
C GLY A 235 18.15 -7.40 -0.94
N GLN A 236 19.42 -7.33 -0.49
CA GLN A 236 19.97 -8.20 0.57
C GLN A 236 20.25 -7.44 1.87
N GLU A 237 20.07 -6.13 1.88
CA GLU A 237 20.30 -5.28 3.05
C GLU A 237 19.27 -5.59 4.15
N LYS A 238 19.68 -5.51 5.41
CA LYS A 238 18.80 -5.72 6.57
C LYS A 238 18.03 -4.47 6.96
N GLU A 239 17.40 -3.83 5.97
CA GLU A 239 16.67 -2.58 6.14
C GLU A 239 15.16 -2.80 5.91
N PRO A 240 14.28 -1.97 6.51
CA PRO A 240 12.85 -2.26 6.59
C PRO A 240 12.05 -1.99 5.32
N LEU A 241 12.54 -1.18 4.40
CA LEU A 241 11.80 -0.80 3.19
C LEU A 241 12.42 -1.45 1.95
N HIS A 242 11.59 -2.07 1.16
CA HIS A 242 11.97 -2.62 -0.14
C HIS A 242 11.88 -1.56 -1.23
N VAL A 243 12.93 -1.41 -2.01
CA VAL A 243 13.03 -0.44 -3.10
C VAL A 243 13.34 -1.18 -4.39
N THR A 244 12.52 -1.00 -5.41
CA THR A 244 12.80 -1.55 -6.75
C THR A 244 12.58 -0.48 -7.79
N PHE A 245 13.56 -0.31 -8.68
CA PHE A 245 13.44 0.64 -9.78
C PHE A 245 14.09 0.11 -11.05
N VAL A 246 13.60 0.61 -12.18
CA VAL A 246 14.06 0.21 -13.50
C VAL A 246 14.40 1.45 -14.31
N GLU A 247 15.62 1.49 -14.83
CA GLU A 247 16.09 2.56 -15.70
C GLU A 247 15.43 2.46 -17.09
N LYS A 248 15.14 3.61 -17.67
CA LYS A 248 14.73 3.70 -19.07
C LYS A 248 15.92 3.45 -19.98
N ARG A 249 16.00 2.26 -20.58
CA ARG A 249 17.05 1.92 -21.55
C ARG A 249 16.49 1.70 -22.94
N LYS A 250 17.26 2.06 -23.98
CA LYS A 250 16.94 1.78 -25.39
C LYS A 250 17.20 0.30 -25.74
N LYS A 251 16.65 -0.66 -24.98
CA LYS A 251 16.90 -2.08 -25.23
C LYS A 251 15.84 -2.74 -26.09
N ALA A 252 16.22 -3.89 -26.70
CA ALA A 252 15.34 -4.67 -27.56
C ALA A 252 14.10 -5.17 -26.80
N LEU A 253 12.93 -5.09 -27.42
CA LEU A 253 11.62 -5.51 -26.96
C LEU A 253 11.63 -6.89 -26.25
N ARG A 254 12.38 -7.85 -26.81
CA ARG A 254 12.51 -9.21 -26.28
C ARG A 254 13.08 -9.26 -24.84
N LYS A 255 13.95 -8.31 -24.47
CA LYS A 255 14.51 -8.21 -23.10
C LYS A 255 13.50 -7.67 -22.10
N TYR A 256 12.60 -6.75 -22.53
CA TYR A 256 11.52 -6.25 -21.68
C TYR A 256 10.50 -7.33 -21.33
N ILE A 257 10.08 -8.14 -22.33
CA ILE A 257 9.15 -9.27 -22.12
C ILE A 257 9.73 -10.26 -21.12
N GLY A 258 11.00 -10.64 -21.32
CA GLY A 258 11.70 -11.54 -20.39
C GLY A 258 11.76 -11.00 -18.97
N SER A 259 11.98 -9.70 -18.81
CA SER A 259 12.11 -9.06 -17.48
C SER A 259 10.80 -9.03 -16.70
N ILE A 260 9.67 -8.79 -17.37
CA ILE A 260 8.35 -8.81 -16.71
C ILE A 260 7.99 -10.24 -16.30
N TRP A 261 8.28 -11.22 -17.16
CA TRP A 261 8.11 -12.62 -16.79
C TRP A 261 8.96 -12.99 -15.58
N VAL A 262 10.19 -12.50 -15.50
CA VAL A 262 11.09 -12.70 -14.37
C VAL A 262 10.54 -12.03 -13.09
N LEU A 263 10.03 -10.80 -13.18
CA LEU A 263 9.42 -10.10 -12.05
C LEU A 263 8.18 -10.83 -11.50
N ILE A 264 7.37 -11.42 -12.39
CA ILE A 264 6.18 -12.19 -11.99
C ILE A 264 6.58 -13.58 -11.46
N SER A 265 7.55 -14.25 -12.09
CA SER A 265 7.94 -15.62 -11.75
C SER A 265 8.89 -15.74 -10.56
N GLY A 266 9.38 -14.61 -10.01
CA GLY A 266 10.30 -14.60 -8.88
C GLY A 266 11.76 -15.02 -9.21
N LYS A 267 12.11 -15.18 -10.48
CA LYS A 267 13.47 -15.58 -10.91
C LYS A 267 14.42 -14.38 -11.02
N TYR A 268 14.53 -13.59 -9.96
CA TYR A 268 15.23 -12.28 -9.95
C TYR A 268 16.72 -12.35 -10.26
N ALA A 269 17.37 -13.51 -10.07
CA ALA A 269 18.79 -13.70 -10.42
C ALA A 269 19.11 -13.40 -11.90
N ALA A 270 18.10 -13.41 -12.77
CA ALA A 270 18.24 -13.03 -14.18
C ALA A 270 18.23 -11.52 -14.42
N LEU A 271 17.83 -10.70 -13.42
CA LEU A 271 17.79 -9.24 -13.49
C LEU A 271 19.11 -8.67 -12.99
N LYS A 272 19.84 -8.01 -13.87
CA LYS A 272 21.17 -7.45 -13.54
C LYS A 272 21.14 -5.93 -13.48
N GLU A 273 21.89 -5.35 -12.55
CA GLU A 273 22.08 -3.89 -12.45
C GLU A 273 22.63 -3.29 -13.75
N ILE A 274 23.59 -3.97 -14.41
CA ILE A 274 24.12 -3.53 -15.71
C ILE A 274 23.03 -3.43 -16.78
N ASP A 275 21.91 -4.10 -16.57
CA ASP A 275 20.75 -4.03 -17.44
C ASP A 275 19.71 -2.99 -17.00
N GLY A 276 19.99 -2.27 -15.89
CA GLY A 276 19.16 -1.18 -15.35
C GLY A 276 18.03 -1.69 -14.45
N TYR A 277 18.16 -2.88 -13.86
CA TYR A 277 17.27 -3.42 -12.87
C TYR A 277 17.91 -3.35 -11.50
N HIS A 278 17.26 -2.67 -10.57
CA HIS A 278 17.81 -2.41 -9.25
C HIS A 278 16.79 -2.80 -8.19
N SER A 279 17.25 -3.50 -7.16
CA SER A 279 16.49 -3.72 -5.93
C SER A 279 17.40 -3.67 -4.73
N TYR A 280 17.00 -2.87 -3.74
CA TYR A 280 17.69 -2.64 -2.49
C TYR A 280 16.69 -2.68 -1.35
N ASN A 281 17.19 -2.88 -0.14
CA ASN A 281 16.45 -2.51 1.05
C ASN A 281 17.10 -1.27 1.68
N SER A 282 16.31 -0.35 2.20
CA SER A 282 16.79 0.90 2.79
C SER A 282 15.84 1.41 3.87
N SER A 283 16.37 2.15 4.83
CA SER A 283 15.56 2.91 5.80
C SER A 283 15.21 4.31 5.31
N VAL A 284 15.98 4.84 4.34
CA VAL A 284 15.77 6.19 3.78
C VAL A 284 16.09 6.19 2.28
N ILE A 285 15.23 6.83 1.51
CA ILE A 285 15.37 7.04 0.07
C ILE A 285 15.11 8.52 -0.23
N GLU A 286 15.93 9.14 -1.08
CA GLU A 286 15.70 10.49 -1.61
C GLU A 286 15.54 10.44 -3.12
N LEU A 287 14.52 11.11 -3.63
CA LEU A 287 14.18 11.16 -5.05
C LEU A 287 14.23 12.61 -5.54
N ALA A 288 15.04 12.88 -6.58
CA ALA A 288 14.95 14.12 -7.34
C ALA A 288 13.87 13.95 -8.42
N ILE A 289 12.64 14.38 -8.12
CA ILE A 289 11.44 14.08 -8.87
C ILE A 289 10.57 15.32 -9.09
N ASP A 290 9.90 15.37 -10.26
CA ASP A 290 8.85 16.32 -10.61
C ASP A 290 7.76 15.53 -11.35
N ASP A 291 6.91 14.81 -10.62
CA ASP A 291 5.94 13.89 -11.21
C ASP A 291 4.82 13.55 -10.21
N ASP A 292 3.74 12.99 -10.75
CA ASP A 292 2.70 12.39 -9.94
C ASP A 292 3.14 11.03 -9.41
N TYR A 293 2.83 10.79 -8.15
CA TYR A 293 3.09 9.52 -7.48
C TYR A 293 1.85 9.01 -6.75
N ILE A 294 1.87 7.76 -6.36
CA ILE A 294 0.79 7.14 -5.58
C ILE A 294 1.31 6.62 -4.25
N VAL A 295 0.46 6.71 -3.22
CA VAL A 295 0.64 6.03 -1.93
C VAL A 295 -0.64 5.25 -1.64
N ASP A 296 -0.54 3.93 -1.55
CA ASP A 296 -1.67 3.00 -1.35
C ASP A 296 -2.87 3.25 -2.28
N GLY A 297 -2.55 3.71 -3.51
CA GLY A 297 -3.52 4.03 -4.55
C GLY A 297 -4.07 5.45 -4.52
N GLU A 298 -3.77 6.29 -3.53
CA GLU A 298 -4.11 7.71 -3.52
C GLU A 298 -3.04 8.53 -4.26
N PHE A 299 -3.46 9.67 -4.88
CA PHE A 299 -2.62 10.44 -5.79
C PHE A 299 -2.05 11.67 -5.12
N TYR A 300 -0.77 11.91 -5.40
CA TYR A 300 0.00 13.05 -4.90
C TYR A 300 0.89 13.57 -6.01
N HIS A 301 1.41 14.79 -5.85
CA HIS A 301 2.36 15.40 -6.76
C HIS A 301 3.62 15.82 -6.02
N ALA A 302 4.78 15.51 -6.58
CA ALA A 302 6.08 16.00 -6.13
C ALA A 302 6.57 17.07 -7.08
N ALA A 303 6.83 18.26 -6.57
CA ALA A 303 7.35 19.37 -7.35
C ALA A 303 8.85 19.55 -7.09
N SER A 304 9.67 19.60 -8.13
CA SER A 304 11.14 19.76 -8.03
C SER A 304 11.58 21.02 -7.28
N GLN A 305 10.79 22.08 -7.35
CA GLN A 305 11.01 23.32 -6.62
C GLN A 305 11.00 23.17 -5.09
N ASN A 306 10.33 22.15 -4.58
CA ASN A 306 10.25 21.85 -3.15
C ASN A 306 11.44 21.00 -2.66
N GLY A 307 12.45 20.80 -3.51
CA GLY A 307 13.58 19.94 -3.20
C GLY A 307 13.28 18.43 -3.33
N PRO A 308 14.17 17.55 -2.85
CA PRO A 308 13.99 16.13 -2.99
C PRO A 308 12.79 15.60 -2.20
N LEU A 309 12.08 14.64 -2.77
CA LEU A 309 11.09 13.85 -2.06
C LEU A 309 11.84 12.79 -1.23
N LYS A 310 11.63 12.79 0.07
CA LYS A 310 12.25 11.83 0.98
C LYS A 310 11.21 10.79 1.42
N ILE A 311 11.60 9.52 1.36
CA ILE A 311 10.81 8.40 1.85
C ILE A 311 11.63 7.72 2.94
N SER A 312 11.07 7.58 4.13
CA SER A 312 11.74 6.97 5.28
C SER A 312 10.86 5.95 5.98
N ALA A 313 11.48 5.04 6.73
CA ALA A 313 10.75 4.12 7.58
C ALA A 313 10.24 4.83 8.82
N ALA A 314 8.95 4.70 9.11
CA ALA A 314 8.29 5.15 10.34
C ALA A 314 7.73 3.97 11.13
N GLY A 315 7.43 4.16 12.40
CA GLY A 315 6.92 3.13 13.29
C GLY A 315 8.01 2.38 14.05
N PRO A 316 7.88 1.07 14.34
CA PRO A 316 6.91 0.12 13.78
C PRO A 316 5.50 0.22 14.38
N VAL A 317 4.49 -0.06 13.56
CA VAL A 317 3.10 -0.25 13.96
C VAL A 317 2.86 -1.71 14.32
N THR A 318 2.10 -1.96 15.38
CA THR A 318 1.74 -3.31 15.81
C THR A 318 0.38 -3.72 15.22
N PHE A 319 0.37 -4.78 14.44
CA PHE A 319 -0.84 -5.36 13.85
C PHE A 319 -1.18 -6.69 14.49
N LEU A 320 -2.47 -6.92 14.72
CA LEU A 320 -3.01 -8.23 15.03
C LEU A 320 -3.15 -9.03 13.73
N THR A 321 -2.72 -10.28 13.75
CA THR A 321 -2.90 -11.24 12.65
C THR A 321 -3.64 -12.47 13.17
N TRP A 322 -4.54 -13.06 12.34
CA TRP A 322 -5.36 -14.21 12.71
C TRP A 322 -5.50 -15.24 11.59
#